data_d3c6b552c816ca55bd906d9c247f692f
#
_entry.id   d3c6b552c816ca55bd906d9c247f692f
#
_cell.length_a   1.000
_cell.length_b   1.000
_cell.length_c   1.000
_cell.angle_alpha   90.00
_cell.angle_beta   90.00
_cell.angle_gamma   90.00
#
_symmetry.space_group_name_H-M   'P 1'
#
loop_
_entity.id
_entity.type
_entity.pdbx_description
1 polymer ?
#
loop_
_entity_poly.entity_id
_entity_poly.type
_entity_poly.pdbx_seq_one_letter_code
_entity_poly.pdbx_strand_id
1 'polypeptide(L)'
;MSDYRPCFLIPCYNHGSTIADVVASLSAFDLPVLVVDDGSNEDTKQALSALSEQGLIKLISLSENQGKGGAVMAGLHQAHQLGFTHTIQIDADGQHDLEALPKLLSASETKPDNLISGQPIYDESVPKARLYGRYATHVWVWIETLSLSIKDSMCGFRAYPVAKTVAVLNKYNIGKRMDFDIEILVRMYWEGVDIDFVPTRVIYPEGGISHFDALWDNVKISWMHTRLFFGMLPRIPSLLARKRRHTDDSNAHWSKRKEQGTILGIKTLLAVYRLFGRKAFDLILKLVMRYYHFTGKSAREASEIYLQNLRRYAEQQNIALPKQLDSYHHLLSFGRTMLDKLAAWQGDFNVDNLTIHGQHHFEEMAQKKQGVVILGSHLGNIELCRALGRRHSHVKINALVFTQHAEQFNAVMKAVNPNSELNLIQVSSMGPDTAILLQQKIEQGEWVVIVGDRTSTSKENRVVWANFLGKPAPFPQGPFMLASVLKAPVYLLFGLRDDEANTPHFNVYFEHFSDQITLPRKERQQALEHVVQQYAQRLEHHTLQAPLQWYNFFNFWTLSNQPHDKQQ
;
A
#
# COMPACT_ATOMS: atom_id res chain seq x y z
N MET A 1 -24.91 15.50 22.76
CA MET A 1 -24.81 16.08 21.40
C MET A 1 -23.58 16.94 21.42
N SER A 2 -22.59 16.66 20.61
CA SER A 2 -21.40 17.52 20.49
C SER A 2 -21.86 18.88 19.96
N ASP A 3 -21.34 19.95 20.58
CA ASP A 3 -21.63 21.33 20.17
C ASP A 3 -20.87 21.65 18.87
N TYR A 4 -21.23 20.93 17.77
CA TYR A 4 -20.59 21.08 16.46
C TYR A 4 -21.02 22.40 15.84
N ARG A 5 -20.09 23.38 15.81
CA ARG A 5 -20.31 24.73 15.30
C ARG A 5 -19.25 25.07 14.24
N PRO A 6 -19.43 24.62 13.00
CA PRO A 6 -18.50 24.91 11.92
C PRO A 6 -18.70 26.30 11.31
N CYS A 7 -17.65 26.82 10.67
CA CYS A 7 -17.72 27.97 9.79
C CYS A 7 -16.78 27.79 8.59
N PHE A 8 -17.02 28.54 7.52
CA PHE A 8 -16.10 28.62 6.40
C PHE A 8 -14.99 29.65 6.69
N LEU A 9 -13.79 29.38 6.20
CA LEU A 9 -12.64 30.27 6.28
C LEU A 9 -12.03 30.44 4.89
N ILE A 10 -12.05 31.68 4.37
CA ILE A 10 -11.56 32.00 3.03
C ILE A 10 -10.40 33.00 3.15
N PRO A 11 -9.14 32.58 2.95
CA PRO A 11 -8.04 33.51 2.75
C PRO A 11 -8.18 34.17 1.37
N CYS A 12 -8.14 35.50 1.31
CA CYS A 12 -8.33 36.27 0.10
C CYS A 12 -7.18 37.27 -0.13
N TYR A 13 -6.56 37.20 -1.31
CA TYR A 13 -5.56 38.19 -1.76
C TYR A 13 -5.73 38.44 -3.26
N ASN A 14 -6.20 39.63 -3.61
CA ASN A 14 -6.43 40.07 -5.01
C ASN A 14 -7.39 39.16 -5.82
N HIS A 15 -8.43 38.63 -5.16
CA HIS A 15 -9.46 37.80 -5.78
C HIS A 15 -10.85 38.49 -5.82
N GLY A 16 -10.88 39.80 -6.06
CA GLY A 16 -12.11 40.60 -6.10
C GLY A 16 -13.13 40.13 -7.15
N SER A 17 -12.65 39.58 -8.26
CA SER A 17 -13.51 39.07 -9.35
C SER A 17 -14.20 37.71 -9.06
N THR A 18 -13.66 36.91 -8.14
CA THR A 18 -14.14 35.54 -7.90
C THR A 18 -14.79 35.36 -6.52
N ILE A 19 -14.45 36.22 -5.55
CA ILE A 19 -14.86 36.04 -4.15
C ILE A 19 -16.39 36.08 -3.97
N ALA A 20 -17.10 36.90 -4.72
CA ALA A 20 -18.55 36.98 -4.66
C ALA A 20 -19.23 35.67 -5.08
N ASP A 21 -18.75 35.05 -6.15
CA ASP A 21 -19.28 33.78 -6.64
C ASP A 21 -18.97 32.63 -5.67
N VAL A 22 -17.77 32.63 -5.07
CA VAL A 22 -17.40 31.65 -4.04
C VAL A 22 -18.33 31.77 -2.83
N VAL A 23 -18.55 32.98 -2.30
CA VAL A 23 -19.47 33.22 -1.17
C VAL A 23 -20.90 32.85 -1.51
N ALA A 24 -21.37 33.20 -2.71
CA ALA A 24 -22.71 32.82 -3.17
C ALA A 24 -22.89 31.30 -3.23
N SER A 25 -21.89 30.58 -3.70
CA SER A 25 -21.92 29.11 -3.78
C SER A 25 -21.99 28.44 -2.39
N LEU A 26 -21.49 29.11 -1.35
CA LEU A 26 -21.51 28.60 0.02
C LEU A 26 -22.82 28.89 0.76
N SER A 27 -23.65 29.78 0.25
CA SER A 27 -24.92 30.18 0.88
C SER A 27 -25.91 29.01 1.08
N ALA A 28 -25.83 27.98 0.22
CA ALA A 28 -26.63 26.77 0.32
C ALA A 28 -26.42 25.95 1.61
N PHE A 29 -25.32 26.18 2.32
CA PHE A 29 -24.93 25.42 3.51
C PHE A 29 -25.40 26.10 4.83
N ASP A 30 -25.86 27.34 4.77
CA ASP A 30 -26.31 28.12 5.93
C ASP A 30 -25.30 28.15 7.10
N LEU A 31 -24.00 28.30 6.75
CA LEU A 31 -22.91 28.38 7.71
C LEU A 31 -22.23 29.75 7.64
N PRO A 32 -21.75 30.29 8.79
CA PRO A 32 -21.02 31.54 8.82
C PRO A 32 -19.75 31.49 7.94
N VAL A 33 -19.48 32.56 7.20
CA VAL A 33 -18.33 32.72 6.32
C VAL A 33 -17.38 33.76 6.90
N LEU A 34 -16.17 33.35 7.27
CA LEU A 34 -15.07 34.23 7.66
C LEU A 34 -14.18 34.46 6.43
N VAL A 35 -13.98 35.69 6.04
CA VAL A 35 -13.03 36.04 4.97
C VAL A 35 -11.90 36.85 5.57
N VAL A 36 -10.67 36.42 5.28
CA VAL A 36 -9.45 37.16 5.70
C VAL A 36 -8.84 37.81 4.48
N ASP A 37 -8.92 39.14 4.44
CA ASP A 37 -8.24 39.98 3.45
C ASP A 37 -6.75 40.10 3.82
N ASP A 38 -5.88 39.52 3.02
CA ASP A 38 -4.42 39.52 3.23
C ASP A 38 -3.73 40.74 2.57
N GLY A 39 -4.28 41.92 2.80
CA GLY A 39 -3.72 43.16 2.27
C GLY A 39 -3.91 43.30 0.75
N SER A 40 -5.10 43.03 0.26
CA SER A 40 -5.46 43.09 -1.16
C SER A 40 -5.44 44.51 -1.73
N ASN A 41 -5.56 44.59 -3.06
CA ASN A 41 -5.76 45.83 -3.81
C ASN A 41 -7.17 46.42 -3.54
N GLU A 42 -7.35 47.67 -3.98
CA GLU A 42 -8.56 48.44 -3.68
C GLU A 42 -9.83 47.82 -4.25
N ASP A 43 -9.77 47.25 -5.46
CA ASP A 43 -10.92 46.61 -6.11
C ASP A 43 -11.42 45.40 -5.27
N THR A 44 -10.48 44.59 -4.76
CA THR A 44 -10.82 43.46 -3.90
C THR A 44 -11.39 43.89 -2.55
N LYS A 45 -10.81 44.97 -1.94
CA LYS A 45 -11.32 45.52 -0.69
C LYS A 45 -12.74 46.06 -0.84
N GLN A 46 -13.06 46.73 -1.95
CA GLN A 46 -14.42 47.18 -2.24
C GLN A 46 -15.40 46.00 -2.36
N ALA A 47 -15.02 44.97 -3.09
CA ALA A 47 -15.85 43.77 -3.21
C ALA A 47 -16.11 43.08 -1.84
N LEU A 48 -15.07 42.97 -1.01
CA LEU A 48 -15.18 42.40 0.34
C LEU A 48 -16.01 43.26 1.29
N SER A 49 -15.86 44.58 1.23
CA SER A 49 -16.67 45.51 2.02
C SER A 49 -18.14 45.42 1.66
N ALA A 50 -18.48 45.36 0.38
CA ALA A 50 -19.86 45.22 -0.10
C ALA A 50 -20.48 43.90 0.40
N LEU A 51 -19.75 42.79 0.38
CA LEU A 51 -20.24 41.50 0.91
C LEU A 51 -20.42 41.56 2.44
N SER A 52 -19.54 42.25 3.14
CA SER A 52 -19.64 42.42 4.59
C SER A 52 -20.81 43.30 5.00
N GLU A 53 -21.06 44.42 4.27
CA GLU A 53 -22.23 45.31 4.50
C GLU A 53 -23.57 44.59 4.26
N GLN A 54 -23.58 43.64 3.32
CA GLN A 54 -24.73 42.77 3.08
C GLN A 54 -24.95 41.70 4.17
N GLY A 55 -24.00 41.58 5.11
CA GLY A 55 -24.03 40.58 6.16
C GLY A 55 -23.74 39.14 5.69
N LEU A 56 -23.20 38.97 4.47
CA LEU A 56 -22.93 37.67 3.88
C LEU A 56 -21.62 37.07 4.40
N ILE A 57 -20.67 37.91 4.84
CA ILE A 57 -19.37 37.51 5.36
C ILE A 57 -19.02 38.26 6.64
N LYS A 58 -18.18 37.67 7.46
CA LYS A 58 -17.44 38.40 8.51
C LYS A 58 -16.03 38.66 8.00
N LEU A 59 -15.71 39.92 7.72
CA LEU A 59 -14.44 40.35 7.16
C LEU A 59 -13.39 40.57 8.27
N ILE A 60 -12.18 40.06 8.04
CA ILE A 60 -10.98 40.30 8.85
C ILE A 60 -9.92 40.87 7.91
N SER A 61 -9.48 42.10 8.14
CA SER A 61 -8.49 42.75 7.27
C SER A 61 -7.11 42.79 7.94
N LEU A 62 -6.11 42.29 7.24
CA LEU A 62 -4.71 42.40 7.63
C LEU A 62 -4.11 43.71 7.04
N SER A 63 -3.23 44.35 7.78
CA SER A 63 -2.62 45.61 7.35
C SER A 63 -1.66 45.48 6.16
N GLU A 64 -1.09 44.29 6.00
CA GLU A 64 -0.13 43.92 4.94
C GLU A 64 -0.24 42.48 4.56
N ASN A 65 0.25 42.12 3.36
CA ASN A 65 0.26 40.75 2.90
C ASN A 65 1.21 39.86 3.73
N GLN A 66 0.66 38.93 4.48
CA GLN A 66 1.39 37.96 5.28
C GLN A 66 1.55 36.60 4.57
N GLY A 67 0.87 36.40 3.46
CA GLY A 67 0.77 35.17 2.70
C GLY A 67 -0.41 34.26 3.13
N LYS A 68 -0.76 33.31 2.28
CA LYS A 68 -1.90 32.42 2.49
C LYS A 68 -1.96 31.83 3.91
N GLY A 69 -0.82 31.29 4.38
CA GLY A 69 -0.74 30.71 5.72
C GLY A 69 -1.00 31.75 6.82
N GLY A 70 -0.49 32.98 6.66
CA GLY A 70 -0.75 34.07 7.60
C GLY A 70 -2.22 34.44 7.71
N ALA A 71 -2.92 34.50 6.57
CA ALA A 71 -4.36 34.74 6.51
C ALA A 71 -5.16 33.60 7.16
N VAL A 72 -4.79 32.34 6.87
CA VAL A 72 -5.44 31.17 7.48
C VAL A 72 -5.25 31.14 9.00
N MET A 73 -4.03 31.42 9.48
CA MET A 73 -3.75 31.50 10.93
C MET A 73 -4.58 32.59 11.62
N ALA A 74 -4.67 33.79 11.03
CA ALA A 74 -5.49 34.89 11.56
C ALA A 74 -6.96 34.48 11.63
N GLY A 75 -7.48 33.84 10.59
CA GLY A 75 -8.86 33.35 10.55
C GLY A 75 -9.14 32.25 11.56
N LEU A 76 -8.19 31.31 11.78
CA LEU A 76 -8.30 30.25 12.81
C LEU A 76 -8.34 30.84 14.22
N HIS A 77 -7.49 31.83 14.52
CA HIS A 77 -7.53 32.52 15.81
C HIS A 77 -8.86 33.27 16.01
N GLN A 78 -9.36 33.94 14.98
CA GLN A 78 -10.65 34.62 15.04
C GLN A 78 -11.83 33.63 15.22
N ALA A 79 -11.79 32.50 14.52
CA ALA A 79 -12.79 31.44 14.66
C ALA A 79 -12.80 30.88 16.10
N HIS A 80 -11.62 30.70 16.69
CA HIS A 80 -11.50 30.29 18.10
C HIS A 80 -12.12 31.30 19.06
N GLN A 81 -11.83 32.60 18.87
CA GLN A 81 -12.40 33.66 19.69
C GLN A 81 -13.93 33.75 19.57
N LEU A 82 -14.49 33.42 18.42
CA LEU A 82 -15.93 33.39 18.16
C LEU A 82 -16.61 32.11 18.64
N GLY A 83 -15.85 31.15 19.18
CA GLY A 83 -16.36 29.90 19.71
C GLY A 83 -16.77 28.87 18.65
N PHE A 84 -16.24 28.97 17.43
CA PHE A 84 -16.40 27.91 16.43
C PHE A 84 -15.56 26.70 16.80
N THR A 85 -16.13 25.52 16.58
CA THR A 85 -15.41 24.25 16.87
C THR A 85 -14.59 23.79 15.67
N HIS A 86 -15.07 24.07 14.45
CA HIS A 86 -14.43 23.69 13.21
C HIS A 86 -14.39 24.86 12.22
N THR A 87 -13.31 24.90 11.43
CA THR A 87 -13.23 25.78 10.26
C THR A 87 -12.98 24.96 9.02
N ILE A 88 -13.75 25.22 7.97
CA ILE A 88 -13.56 24.63 6.66
C ILE A 88 -12.85 25.65 5.77
N GLN A 89 -11.56 25.44 5.49
CA GLN A 89 -10.80 26.30 4.61
C GLN A 89 -11.19 26.06 3.16
N ILE A 90 -11.47 27.16 2.45
CA ILE A 90 -11.79 27.19 1.02
C ILE A 90 -10.98 28.33 0.39
N ASP A 91 -10.30 28.07 -0.73
CA ASP A 91 -9.53 29.10 -1.42
C ASP A 91 -10.45 30.04 -2.23
N ALA A 92 -10.09 31.33 -2.32
CA ALA A 92 -10.88 32.37 -2.98
C ALA A 92 -10.87 32.29 -4.52
N ASP A 93 -10.07 31.40 -5.10
CA ASP A 93 -9.91 31.22 -6.55
C ASP A 93 -10.98 30.34 -7.22
N GLY A 94 -11.86 29.72 -6.43
CA GLY A 94 -12.93 28.86 -6.91
C GLY A 94 -12.50 27.50 -7.45
N GLN A 95 -11.25 27.05 -7.20
CA GLN A 95 -10.73 25.79 -7.72
C GLN A 95 -11.20 24.55 -6.94
N HIS A 96 -11.82 24.73 -5.78
CA HIS A 96 -12.32 23.61 -4.96
C HIS A 96 -13.67 23.12 -5.45
N ASP A 97 -13.78 21.80 -5.61
CA ASP A 97 -15.04 21.14 -5.91
C ASP A 97 -15.94 21.08 -4.66
N LEU A 98 -16.94 21.95 -4.63
CA LEU A 98 -17.89 22.04 -3.52
C LEU A 98 -18.82 20.84 -3.39
N GLU A 99 -18.89 19.93 -4.39
CA GLU A 99 -19.64 18.66 -4.27
C GLU A 99 -19.04 17.75 -3.20
N ALA A 100 -17.75 17.92 -2.88
CA ALA A 100 -17.10 17.18 -1.80
C ALA A 100 -17.39 17.76 -0.40
N LEU A 101 -17.91 19.00 -0.31
CA LEU A 101 -18.12 19.72 0.94
C LEU A 101 -19.06 19.01 1.94
N PRO A 102 -20.22 18.41 1.52
CA PRO A 102 -21.06 17.66 2.45
C PRO A 102 -20.34 16.46 3.10
N LYS A 103 -19.46 15.81 2.34
CA LYS A 103 -18.67 14.69 2.87
C LYS A 103 -17.62 15.15 3.87
N LEU A 104 -17.02 16.31 3.63
CA LEU A 104 -16.01 16.90 4.50
C LEU A 104 -16.64 17.39 5.82
N LEU A 105 -17.82 18.02 5.76
CA LEU A 105 -18.61 18.42 6.92
C LEU A 105 -19.04 17.20 7.75
N SER A 106 -19.64 16.20 7.12
CA SER A 106 -20.06 14.97 7.81
C SER A 106 -18.89 14.22 8.45
N ALA A 107 -17.73 14.17 7.79
CA ALA A 107 -16.53 13.55 8.36
C ALA A 107 -15.99 14.31 9.57
N SER A 108 -15.98 15.66 9.54
CA SER A 108 -15.53 16.48 10.66
C SER A 108 -16.50 16.46 11.85
N GLU A 109 -17.82 16.32 11.61
CA GLU A 109 -18.79 16.11 12.66
C GLU A 109 -18.66 14.74 13.33
N THR A 110 -18.49 13.69 12.51
CA THR A 110 -18.33 12.30 12.98
C THR A 110 -17.03 12.09 13.77
N LYS A 111 -15.97 12.81 13.38
CA LYS A 111 -14.64 12.73 13.99
C LYS A 111 -14.13 14.11 14.40
N PRO A 112 -14.74 14.72 15.43
CA PRO A 112 -14.50 16.13 15.78
C PRO A 112 -13.06 16.44 16.22
N ASP A 113 -12.31 15.43 16.58
CA ASP A 113 -10.92 15.57 17.01
C ASP A 113 -9.90 15.48 15.86
N ASN A 114 -10.33 15.08 14.66
CA ASN A 114 -9.47 14.83 13.52
C ASN A 114 -9.40 16.04 12.56
N LEU A 115 -8.26 16.19 11.91
CA LEU A 115 -8.15 17.05 10.73
C LEU A 115 -8.71 16.28 9.52
N ILE A 116 -9.68 16.84 8.82
CA ILE A 116 -10.19 16.25 7.57
C ILE A 116 -9.63 17.04 6.40
N SER A 117 -8.91 16.38 5.50
CA SER A 117 -8.27 17.00 4.34
C SER A 117 -8.85 16.46 3.03
N GLY A 118 -9.03 17.33 2.05
CA GLY A 118 -9.27 16.89 0.69
C GLY A 118 -8.11 16.06 0.15
N GLN A 119 -8.43 15.02 -0.60
CA GLN A 119 -7.46 14.24 -1.38
C GLN A 119 -7.75 14.46 -2.86
N PRO A 120 -6.93 15.26 -3.57
CA PRO A 120 -7.15 15.52 -4.98
C PRO A 120 -7.10 14.23 -5.82
N ILE A 121 -8.11 14.07 -6.68
CA ILE A 121 -8.12 13.08 -7.74
C ILE A 121 -7.62 13.78 -9.00
N TYR A 122 -6.47 13.34 -9.50
CA TYR A 122 -5.85 13.91 -10.70
C TYR A 122 -6.32 13.17 -11.93
N ASP A 123 -6.70 13.90 -12.95
CA ASP A 123 -6.95 13.41 -14.30
C ASP A 123 -5.73 13.64 -15.21
N GLU A 124 -5.87 13.31 -16.48
CA GLU A 124 -4.78 13.43 -17.47
C GLU A 124 -4.42 14.89 -17.83
N SER A 125 -5.19 15.87 -17.38
CA SER A 125 -4.99 17.30 -17.69
C SER A 125 -3.87 17.94 -16.85
N VAL A 126 -3.44 17.30 -15.76
CA VAL A 126 -2.45 17.87 -14.83
C VAL A 126 -1.04 17.84 -15.41
N PRO A 127 -0.32 18.98 -15.44
CA PRO A 127 1.06 19.03 -15.91
C PRO A 127 1.99 18.09 -15.11
N LYS A 128 2.72 17.21 -15.79
CA LYS A 128 3.60 16.21 -15.18
C LYS A 128 4.63 16.81 -14.21
N ALA A 129 5.19 17.97 -14.52
CA ALA A 129 6.16 18.64 -13.64
C ALA A 129 5.56 19.00 -12.28
N ARG A 130 4.31 19.50 -12.25
CA ARG A 130 3.58 19.81 -11.01
C ARG A 130 3.30 18.54 -10.19
N LEU A 131 2.95 17.47 -10.86
CA LEU A 131 2.72 16.17 -10.23
C LEU A 131 4.00 15.63 -9.57
N TYR A 132 5.14 15.70 -10.25
CA TYR A 132 6.43 15.24 -9.70
C TYR A 132 6.90 16.09 -8.51
N GLY A 133 6.78 17.43 -8.58
CA GLY A 133 7.12 18.31 -7.47
C GLY A 133 6.28 18.03 -6.23
N ARG A 134 4.97 17.86 -6.41
CA ARG A 134 4.04 17.51 -5.33
C ARG A 134 4.38 16.16 -4.70
N TYR A 135 4.77 15.19 -5.51
CA TYR A 135 5.15 13.87 -5.04
C TYR A 135 6.46 13.88 -4.25
N ALA A 136 7.46 14.66 -4.67
CA ALA A 136 8.71 14.83 -3.93
C ALA A 136 8.45 15.38 -2.52
N THR A 137 7.63 16.43 -2.40
CA THR A 137 7.17 16.97 -1.11
C THR A 137 6.47 15.90 -0.26
N HIS A 138 5.67 15.05 -0.89
CA HIS A 138 4.92 14.02 -0.20
C HIS A 138 5.81 12.93 0.42
N VAL A 139 6.89 12.55 -0.27
CA VAL A 139 7.89 11.62 0.28
C VAL A 139 8.54 12.19 1.55
N TRP A 140 8.86 13.48 1.57
CA TRP A 140 9.39 14.13 2.77
C TRP A 140 8.40 14.09 3.93
N VAL A 141 7.12 14.34 3.68
CA VAL A 141 6.08 14.27 4.72
C VAL A 141 5.96 12.85 5.30
N TRP A 142 6.09 11.81 4.49
CA TRP A 142 6.13 10.43 5.00
C TRP A 142 7.34 10.15 5.88
N ILE A 143 8.50 10.69 5.53
CA ILE A 143 9.70 10.59 6.37
C ILE A 143 9.48 11.33 7.69
N GLU A 144 9.01 12.57 7.65
CA GLU A 144 8.83 13.46 8.81
C GLU A 144 7.76 12.98 9.78
N THR A 145 6.79 12.22 9.31
CA THR A 145 5.72 11.63 10.13
C THR A 145 5.94 10.15 10.45
N LEU A 146 6.95 9.51 9.84
CA LEU A 146 7.18 8.07 9.87
C LEU A 146 5.91 7.26 9.52
N SER A 147 5.06 7.81 8.65
CA SER A 147 3.75 7.25 8.33
C SER A 147 3.41 7.42 6.86
N LEU A 148 2.81 6.41 6.26
CA LEU A 148 2.21 6.45 4.93
C LEU A 148 0.72 6.79 4.95
N SER A 149 0.15 7.13 6.12
CA SER A 149 -1.27 7.44 6.27
C SER A 149 -1.66 8.79 5.64
N ILE A 150 -0.70 9.71 5.54
CA ILE A 150 -0.93 11.02 4.92
C ILE A 150 -0.91 10.85 3.41
N LYS A 151 -2.07 11.07 2.77
CA LYS A 151 -2.26 10.85 1.33
C LYS A 151 -2.02 12.09 0.49
N ASP A 152 -2.25 13.26 1.06
CA ASP A 152 -1.94 14.56 0.46
C ASP A 152 -1.61 15.58 1.54
N SER A 153 -0.58 16.39 1.31
CA SER A 153 -0.10 17.42 2.26
C SER A 153 -0.24 18.85 1.73
N MET A 154 -0.64 19.01 0.48
CA MET A 154 -0.65 20.32 -0.20
C MET A 154 -2.07 20.82 -0.52
N CYS A 155 -3.11 20.02 -0.29
CA CYS A 155 -4.47 20.44 -0.49
C CYS A 155 -4.89 21.41 0.61
N GLY A 156 -5.33 22.62 0.24
CA GLY A 156 -5.85 23.63 1.17
C GLY A 156 -7.30 23.41 1.59
N PHE A 157 -8.04 22.52 0.92
CA PHE A 157 -9.42 22.20 1.24
C PHE A 157 -9.49 21.30 2.47
N ARG A 158 -9.67 21.89 3.65
CA ARG A 158 -9.55 21.18 4.95
C ARG A 158 -10.58 21.66 5.96
N ALA A 159 -11.06 20.70 6.78
CA ALA A 159 -11.76 21.01 8.01
C ALA A 159 -10.81 20.86 9.21
N TYR A 160 -10.55 21.95 9.89
CA TYR A 160 -9.66 22.01 11.04
C TYR A 160 -10.44 21.95 12.35
N PRO A 161 -10.09 21.09 13.33
CA PRO A 161 -10.55 21.18 14.71
C PRO A 161 -9.89 22.40 15.36
N VAL A 162 -10.67 23.50 15.50
CA VAL A 162 -10.14 24.86 15.81
C VAL A 162 -9.27 24.88 17.07
N ALA A 163 -9.76 24.33 18.17
CA ALA A 163 -9.05 24.38 19.45
C ALA A 163 -7.67 23.69 19.38
N LYS A 164 -7.62 22.50 18.77
CA LYS A 164 -6.36 21.76 18.59
C LYS A 164 -5.41 22.45 17.62
N THR A 165 -5.94 23.02 16.54
CA THR A 165 -5.14 23.73 15.55
C THR A 165 -4.53 24.99 16.13
N VAL A 166 -5.31 25.80 16.87
CA VAL A 166 -4.82 26.99 17.55
C VAL A 166 -3.76 26.66 18.61
N ALA A 167 -3.93 25.54 19.33
CA ALA A 167 -2.90 25.08 20.27
C ALA A 167 -1.57 24.77 19.57
N VAL A 168 -1.62 24.17 18.37
CA VAL A 168 -0.42 23.92 17.54
C VAL A 168 0.18 25.23 17.03
N LEU A 169 -0.63 26.16 16.55
CA LEU A 169 -0.17 27.49 16.09
C LEU A 169 0.54 28.27 17.20
N ASN A 170 0.05 28.20 18.42
CA ASN A 170 0.65 28.86 19.58
C ASN A 170 1.95 28.18 20.03
N LYS A 171 2.12 26.88 19.77
CA LYS A 171 3.29 26.10 20.19
C LYS A 171 4.46 26.21 19.22
N TYR A 172 4.18 26.38 17.92
CA TYR A 172 5.19 26.31 16.85
C TYR A 172 5.20 27.59 16.00
N ASN A 173 6.41 28.01 15.60
CA ASN A 173 6.56 29.03 14.58
C ASN A 173 6.42 28.37 13.20
N ILE A 174 5.25 28.48 12.60
CA ILE A 174 4.88 27.85 11.34
C ILE A 174 5.03 28.86 10.19
N GLY A 175 5.43 28.38 9.02
CA GLY A 175 5.55 29.20 7.83
C GLY A 175 4.22 29.87 7.43
N LYS A 176 4.31 31.09 6.89
CA LYS A 176 3.13 31.92 6.59
C LYS A 176 2.73 31.92 5.12
N ARG A 177 3.48 31.27 4.23
CA ARG A 177 3.23 31.25 2.78
C ARG A 177 2.80 29.87 2.29
N MET A 178 3.34 29.40 1.17
CA MET A 178 2.99 28.10 0.57
C MET A 178 3.49 26.88 1.37
N ASP A 179 4.41 27.09 2.29
CA ASP A 179 4.91 26.11 3.25
C ASP A 179 3.91 25.80 4.39
N PHE A 180 2.93 26.69 4.64
CA PHE A 180 1.94 26.53 5.71
C PHE A 180 1.18 25.22 5.66
N ASP A 181 0.55 24.91 4.52
CA ASP A 181 -0.35 23.76 4.38
C ASP A 181 0.35 22.42 4.70
N ILE A 182 1.63 22.33 4.38
CA ILE A 182 2.45 21.15 4.65
C ILE A 182 2.85 21.13 6.13
N GLU A 183 3.40 22.24 6.63
CA GLU A 183 3.95 22.31 7.98
C GLU A 183 2.88 22.12 9.05
N ILE A 184 1.73 22.77 8.94
CA ILE A 184 0.64 22.63 9.90
C ILE A 184 0.16 21.18 10.00
N LEU A 185 0.03 20.49 8.88
CA LEU A 185 -0.40 19.09 8.83
C LEU A 185 0.58 18.17 9.54
N VAL A 186 1.89 18.31 9.29
CA VAL A 186 2.94 17.52 9.95
C VAL A 186 2.96 17.80 11.45
N ARG A 187 2.84 19.08 11.86
CA ARG A 187 2.84 19.49 13.27
C ARG A 187 1.62 18.97 14.01
N MET A 188 0.43 19.05 13.41
CA MET A 188 -0.80 18.47 13.99
C MET A 188 -0.66 16.95 14.15
N TYR A 189 -0.10 16.27 13.16
CA TYR A 189 0.19 14.86 13.28
C TYR A 189 1.14 14.55 14.43
N TRP A 190 2.20 15.35 14.65
CA TRP A 190 3.11 15.17 15.79
C TRP A 190 2.44 15.37 17.15
N GLU A 191 1.46 16.27 17.23
CA GLU A 191 0.69 16.55 18.45
C GLU A 191 -0.45 15.55 18.68
N GLY A 192 -0.53 14.49 17.90
CA GLY A 192 -1.48 13.40 18.13
C GLY A 192 -2.82 13.55 17.40
N VAL A 193 -3.01 14.57 16.59
CA VAL A 193 -4.23 14.73 15.76
C VAL A 193 -4.21 13.74 14.61
N ASP A 194 -5.27 12.96 14.46
CA ASP A 194 -5.44 12.07 13.32
C ASP A 194 -5.90 12.84 12.09
N ILE A 195 -5.47 12.36 10.92
CA ILE A 195 -5.76 13.00 9.64
C ILE A 195 -6.52 12.03 8.76
N ASP A 196 -7.74 12.41 8.41
CA ASP A 196 -8.58 11.66 7.48
C ASP A 196 -8.66 12.39 6.13
N PHE A 197 -8.98 11.62 5.07
CA PHE A 197 -8.98 12.14 3.71
C PHE A 197 -10.31 11.89 3.01
N VAL A 198 -10.83 12.94 2.36
CA VAL A 198 -12.02 12.90 1.52
C VAL A 198 -11.60 13.10 0.07
N PRO A 199 -11.89 12.16 -0.84
CA PRO A 199 -11.60 12.34 -2.26
C PRO A 199 -12.33 13.58 -2.80
N THR A 200 -11.58 14.46 -3.50
CA THR A 200 -12.12 15.70 -4.11
C THR A 200 -11.53 15.88 -5.50
N ARG A 201 -12.29 16.47 -6.39
CA ARG A 201 -11.77 16.90 -7.69
C ARG A 201 -11.12 18.27 -7.55
N VAL A 202 -10.15 18.58 -8.40
CA VAL A 202 -9.58 19.93 -8.52
C VAL A 202 -9.96 20.45 -9.89
N ILE A 203 -10.63 21.60 -9.91
CA ILE A 203 -11.06 22.27 -11.14
C ILE A 203 -9.98 23.30 -11.47
N TYR A 204 -9.39 23.22 -12.66
CA TYR A 204 -8.43 24.20 -13.16
C TYR A 204 -9.14 25.14 -14.14
N PRO A 205 -9.58 26.35 -13.71
CA PRO A 205 -10.15 27.31 -14.64
C PRO A 205 -9.11 27.82 -15.64
N GLU A 206 -9.50 27.98 -16.90
CA GLU A 206 -8.66 28.61 -17.92
C GLU A 206 -8.34 30.05 -17.49
N GLY A 207 -7.06 30.40 -17.41
CA GLY A 207 -6.61 31.74 -17.01
C GLY A 207 -6.40 31.96 -15.52
N GLY A 208 -6.42 30.92 -14.69
CA GLY A 208 -6.18 31.02 -13.24
C GLY A 208 -4.81 31.62 -12.91
N ILE A 209 -4.77 32.64 -12.03
CA ILE A 209 -3.56 33.32 -11.58
C ILE A 209 -2.90 32.45 -10.49
N SER A 210 -1.64 32.06 -10.71
CA SER A 210 -0.84 31.37 -9.68
C SER A 210 0.10 32.37 -9.01
N HIS A 211 -0.01 32.52 -7.70
CA HIS A 211 0.90 33.35 -6.87
C HIS A 211 2.15 32.59 -6.40
N PHE A 212 2.44 31.41 -6.96
CA PHE A 212 3.60 30.60 -6.61
C PHE A 212 4.88 31.12 -7.26
N ASP A 213 5.83 31.56 -6.43
CA ASP A 213 7.20 31.91 -6.86
C ASP A 213 8.07 30.65 -6.89
N ALA A 214 8.39 30.17 -8.12
CA ALA A 214 9.07 28.91 -8.32
C ALA A 214 10.44 28.81 -7.65
N LEU A 215 11.15 29.92 -7.44
CA LEU A 215 12.47 29.92 -6.79
C LEU A 215 12.35 30.05 -5.28
N TRP A 216 11.74 31.15 -4.81
CA TRP A 216 11.70 31.47 -3.39
C TRP A 216 10.79 30.54 -2.57
N ASP A 217 9.65 30.11 -3.12
CA ASP A 217 8.77 29.16 -2.42
C ASP A 217 9.41 27.79 -2.33
N ASN A 218 10.13 27.31 -3.36
CA ASN A 218 10.88 26.06 -3.26
C ASN A 218 12.02 26.12 -2.23
N VAL A 219 12.72 27.24 -2.10
CA VAL A 219 13.73 27.43 -1.04
C VAL A 219 13.09 27.38 0.34
N LYS A 220 11.95 28.05 0.54
CA LYS A 220 11.21 28.02 1.82
C LYS A 220 10.69 26.63 2.16
N ILE A 221 10.09 25.93 1.18
CA ILE A 221 9.61 24.56 1.34
C ILE A 221 10.78 23.61 1.68
N SER A 222 11.92 23.74 1.01
CA SER A 222 13.12 22.95 1.31
C SER A 222 13.65 23.21 2.72
N TRP A 223 13.67 24.48 3.15
CA TRP A 223 14.06 24.85 4.50
C TRP A 223 13.07 24.33 5.55
N MET A 224 11.77 24.42 5.28
CA MET A 224 10.71 23.85 6.12
C MET A 224 10.93 22.34 6.30
N HIS A 225 11.11 21.57 5.22
CA HIS A 225 11.39 20.14 5.30
C HIS A 225 12.67 19.83 6.09
N THR A 226 13.72 20.64 5.94
CA THR A 226 14.94 20.52 6.75
C THR A 226 14.63 20.68 8.24
N ARG A 227 13.87 21.71 8.63
CA ARG A 227 13.46 21.94 10.04
C ARG A 227 12.57 20.80 10.57
N LEU A 228 11.64 20.31 9.74
CA LEU A 228 10.75 19.20 10.11
C LEU A 228 11.54 17.90 10.26
N PHE A 229 12.49 17.61 9.36
CA PHE A 229 13.34 16.44 9.47
C PHE A 229 14.12 16.40 10.79
N PHE A 230 14.82 17.47 11.14
CA PHE A 230 15.53 17.54 12.42
C PHE A 230 14.58 17.56 13.63
N GLY A 231 13.42 18.21 13.49
CA GLY A 231 12.36 18.20 14.50
C GLY A 231 11.72 16.84 14.73
N MET A 232 11.70 15.98 13.73
CA MET A 232 11.20 14.59 13.81
C MET A 232 12.13 13.70 14.65
N LEU A 233 13.46 13.88 14.58
CA LEU A 233 14.42 12.99 15.21
C LEU A 233 14.14 12.72 16.71
N PRO A 234 13.93 13.75 17.57
CA PRO A 234 13.60 13.50 18.99
C PRO A 234 12.22 12.88 19.18
N ARG A 235 11.35 12.92 18.18
CA ARG A 235 9.97 12.40 18.21
C ARG A 235 9.84 10.98 17.67
N ILE A 236 10.91 10.39 17.15
CA ILE A 236 10.90 9.02 16.61
C ILE A 236 10.23 8.02 17.58
N PRO A 237 10.57 7.96 18.87
CA PRO A 237 9.94 6.99 19.78
C PRO A 237 8.42 7.17 19.88
N SER A 238 7.94 8.42 20.00
CA SER A 238 6.49 8.71 20.10
C SER A 238 5.74 8.44 18.80
N LEU A 239 6.33 8.77 17.66
CA LEU A 239 5.76 8.49 16.33
C LEU A 239 5.65 6.99 16.06
N LEU A 240 6.67 6.22 16.43
CA LEU A 240 6.63 4.75 16.35
C LEU A 240 5.60 4.14 17.30
N ALA A 241 5.49 4.68 18.53
CA ALA A 241 4.47 4.24 19.49
C ALA A 241 3.04 4.54 19.00
N ARG A 242 2.82 5.71 18.35
CA ARG A 242 1.55 6.07 17.74
C ARG A 242 1.17 5.08 16.63
N LYS A 243 2.10 4.73 15.76
CA LYS A 243 1.88 3.75 14.69
C LYS A 243 1.45 2.38 15.26
N ARG A 244 1.98 1.98 16.41
CA ARG A 244 1.59 0.73 17.08
C ARG A 244 0.13 0.72 17.54
N ARG A 245 -0.41 1.84 18.06
CA ARG A 245 -1.82 1.93 18.50
C ARG A 245 -2.80 1.79 17.36
N HIS A 246 -2.49 2.34 16.17
CA HIS A 246 -3.33 2.21 14.99
C HIS A 246 -3.25 0.84 14.29
N THR A 247 -2.25 0.01 14.65
CA THR A 247 -2.10 -1.35 14.10
C THR A 247 -2.71 -2.44 14.98
N ASP A 248 -3.11 -2.15 16.21
CA ASP A 248 -3.73 -3.13 17.12
C ASP A 248 -5.16 -3.56 16.72
N ASP A 249 -5.80 -2.90 15.78
CA ASP A 249 -7.04 -3.36 15.11
C ASP A 249 -6.82 -4.50 14.11
N SER A 250 -5.66 -5.15 14.12
CA SER A 250 -5.17 -6.04 13.06
C SER A 250 -5.33 -7.53 13.34
N ASN A 251 -6.45 -7.97 13.91
CA ASN A 251 -6.96 -9.33 13.68
C ASN A 251 -7.57 -9.51 12.27
N ALA A 252 -7.24 -8.60 11.35
CA ALA A 252 -7.72 -8.65 9.98
C ALA A 252 -6.94 -9.71 9.19
N HIS A 253 -7.68 -10.61 8.58
CA HIS A 253 -7.21 -11.59 7.59
C HIS A 253 -6.22 -10.95 6.61
N TRP A 254 -5.16 -11.66 6.22
CA TRP A 254 -4.08 -11.19 5.33
C TRP A 254 -4.57 -10.42 4.09
N SER A 255 -5.74 -10.77 3.53
CA SER A 255 -6.33 -10.11 2.35
C SER A 255 -6.84 -8.69 2.60
N LYS A 256 -7.13 -8.31 3.85
CA LYS A 256 -7.51 -6.94 4.22
C LYS A 256 -6.29 -6.04 4.42
N ARG A 257 -5.08 -6.59 4.44
CA ARG A 257 -3.84 -5.82 4.49
C ARG A 257 -3.61 -5.23 3.10
N LYS A 258 -3.82 -3.92 2.95
CA LYS A 258 -3.44 -3.20 1.73
C LYS A 258 -1.95 -3.45 1.49
N GLU A 259 -1.62 -3.97 0.31
CA GLU A 259 -0.24 -4.01 -0.16
C GLU A 259 0.32 -2.59 -0.12
N GLN A 260 1.28 -2.37 0.78
CA GLN A 260 1.91 -1.07 0.98
C GLN A 260 3.03 -0.86 -0.06
N GLY A 261 2.67 -0.93 -1.33
CA GLY A 261 3.59 -0.64 -2.42
C GLY A 261 2.85 0.11 -3.51
N THR A 262 3.16 1.38 -3.69
CA THR A 262 2.65 2.12 -4.85
C THR A 262 3.49 1.75 -6.07
N ILE A 263 2.87 1.73 -7.25
CA ILE A 263 3.54 1.56 -8.57
C ILE A 263 4.77 2.47 -8.67
N LEU A 264 4.71 3.65 -8.09
CA LEU A 264 5.82 4.59 -8.06
C LEU A 264 6.96 4.14 -7.13
N GLY A 265 6.67 3.53 -5.99
CA GLY A 265 7.68 2.91 -5.12
C GLY A 265 8.46 1.83 -5.88
N ILE A 266 7.76 1.00 -6.65
CA ILE A 266 8.38 -0.01 -7.52
C ILE A 266 9.24 0.64 -8.61
N LYS A 267 8.74 1.69 -9.28
CA LYS A 267 9.52 2.43 -10.30
C LYS A 267 10.74 3.13 -9.71
N THR A 268 10.64 3.69 -8.52
CA THR A 268 11.77 4.34 -7.81
C THR A 268 12.82 3.30 -7.43
N LEU A 269 12.41 2.16 -6.89
CA LEU A 269 13.32 1.04 -6.57
C LEU A 269 14.02 0.52 -7.83
N LEU A 270 13.30 0.40 -8.95
CA LEU A 270 13.87 0.03 -10.24
C LEU A 270 14.89 1.07 -10.74
N ALA A 271 14.60 2.37 -10.60
CA ALA A 271 15.52 3.43 -10.98
C ALA A 271 16.80 3.40 -10.14
N VAL A 272 16.68 3.21 -8.82
CA VAL A 272 17.84 3.04 -7.93
C VAL A 272 18.67 1.82 -8.31
N TYR A 273 18.02 0.69 -8.58
CA TYR A 273 18.70 -0.53 -9.03
C TYR A 273 19.48 -0.30 -10.33
N ARG A 274 18.86 0.36 -11.32
CA ARG A 274 19.47 0.65 -12.63
C ARG A 274 20.65 1.62 -12.52
N LEU A 275 20.54 2.66 -11.67
CA LEU A 275 21.55 3.73 -11.56
C LEU A 275 22.73 3.34 -10.68
N PHE A 276 22.48 2.62 -9.60
CA PHE A 276 23.48 2.35 -8.55
C PHE A 276 23.87 0.87 -8.40
N GLY A 277 23.17 -0.01 -9.13
CA GLY A 277 23.43 -1.44 -9.12
C GLY A 277 22.97 -2.16 -7.85
N ARG A 278 23.17 -3.50 -7.85
CA ARG A 278 22.66 -4.40 -6.81
C ARG A 278 23.26 -4.16 -5.42
N LYS A 279 24.57 -3.84 -5.32
CA LYS A 279 25.24 -3.66 -4.02
C LYS A 279 24.73 -2.44 -3.25
N ALA A 280 24.57 -1.31 -3.94
CA ALA A 280 24.01 -0.10 -3.36
C ALA A 280 22.55 -0.29 -2.96
N PHE A 281 21.78 -1.00 -3.80
CA PHE A 281 20.40 -1.35 -3.48
C PHE A 281 20.29 -2.24 -2.23
N ASP A 282 21.12 -3.30 -2.09
CA ASP A 282 21.11 -4.19 -0.91
C ASP A 282 21.42 -3.43 0.39
N LEU A 283 22.29 -2.41 0.32
CA LEU A 283 22.56 -1.54 1.47
C LEU A 283 21.32 -0.74 1.89
N ILE A 284 20.64 -0.12 0.94
CA ILE A 284 19.39 0.63 1.19
C ILE A 284 18.31 -0.33 1.68
N LEU A 285 18.19 -1.50 1.07
CA LEU A 285 17.22 -2.52 1.46
C LEU A 285 17.41 -2.96 2.91
N LYS A 286 18.65 -3.15 3.37
CA LYS A 286 18.94 -3.49 4.78
C LYS A 286 18.39 -2.45 5.76
N LEU A 287 18.54 -1.16 5.44
CA LEU A 287 18.00 -0.06 6.25
C LEU A 287 16.47 -0.06 6.24
N VAL A 288 15.87 -0.21 5.06
CA VAL A 288 14.42 -0.27 4.88
C VAL A 288 13.83 -1.48 5.63
N MET A 289 14.44 -2.67 5.49
CA MET A 289 13.94 -3.87 6.16
C MET A 289 14.15 -3.81 7.68
N ARG A 290 15.20 -3.13 8.16
CA ARG A 290 15.36 -2.85 9.59
C ARG A 290 14.25 -1.95 10.12
N TYR A 291 13.87 -0.92 9.38
CA TYR A 291 12.71 -0.10 9.71
C TYR A 291 11.41 -0.93 9.78
N TYR A 292 11.14 -1.76 8.77
CA TYR A 292 9.95 -2.64 8.77
C TYR A 292 9.98 -3.68 9.90
N HIS A 293 11.13 -4.21 10.24
CA HIS A 293 11.30 -5.12 11.38
C HIS A 293 10.90 -4.46 12.71
N PHE A 294 11.27 -3.20 12.92
CA PHE A 294 10.89 -2.47 14.14
C PHE A 294 9.41 -2.04 14.14
N THR A 295 8.86 -1.64 12.98
CA THR A 295 7.50 -1.09 12.89
C THR A 295 6.43 -2.13 12.59
N GLY A 296 6.79 -3.25 11.97
CA GLY A 296 5.88 -4.32 11.52
C GLY A 296 5.68 -5.42 12.57
N LYS A 297 5.10 -5.10 13.74
CA LYS A 297 4.91 -6.05 14.86
C LYS A 297 4.28 -7.38 14.42
N SER A 298 3.15 -7.34 13.72
CA SER A 298 2.42 -8.54 13.30
C SER A 298 3.22 -9.45 12.34
N ALA A 299 3.96 -8.87 11.37
CA ALA A 299 4.78 -9.66 10.46
C ALA A 299 5.98 -10.29 11.19
N ARG A 300 6.56 -9.54 12.14
CA ARG A 300 7.65 -10.04 12.98
C ARG A 300 7.19 -11.19 13.87
N GLU A 301 6.08 -11.05 14.58
CA GLU A 301 5.52 -12.10 15.45
C GLU A 301 5.18 -13.36 14.64
N ALA A 302 4.56 -13.22 13.47
CA ALA A 302 4.29 -14.34 12.59
C ALA A 302 5.58 -15.04 12.13
N SER A 303 6.61 -14.27 11.77
CA SER A 303 7.93 -14.80 11.43
C SER A 303 8.56 -15.53 12.62
N GLU A 304 8.49 -14.99 13.83
CA GLU A 304 9.03 -15.62 15.04
C GLU A 304 8.34 -16.96 15.35
N ILE A 305 6.99 -17.02 15.25
CA ILE A 305 6.23 -18.27 15.43
C ILE A 305 6.67 -19.32 14.39
N TYR A 306 6.79 -18.93 13.13
CA TYR A 306 7.26 -19.82 12.07
C TYR A 306 8.66 -20.36 12.37
N LEU A 307 9.62 -19.46 12.68
CA LEU A 307 11.01 -19.84 12.94
C LEU A 307 11.17 -20.68 14.21
N GLN A 308 10.32 -20.47 15.23
CA GLN A 308 10.27 -21.34 16.41
C GLN A 308 9.79 -22.77 16.07
N ASN A 309 8.73 -22.89 15.27
CA ASN A 309 8.24 -24.20 14.84
C ASN A 309 9.28 -24.92 13.98
N LEU A 310 9.91 -24.20 13.06
CA LEU A 310 10.97 -24.71 12.20
C LEU A 310 12.17 -25.24 13.02
N ARG A 311 12.67 -24.46 13.99
CA ARG A 311 13.79 -24.89 14.86
C ARG A 311 13.44 -26.14 15.64
N ARG A 312 12.27 -26.15 16.29
CA ARG A 312 11.81 -27.33 17.04
C ARG A 312 11.74 -28.57 16.17
N TYR A 313 11.18 -28.45 14.98
CA TYR A 313 11.08 -29.55 14.05
C TYR A 313 12.45 -30.02 13.56
N ALA A 314 13.33 -29.11 13.19
CA ALA A 314 14.69 -29.43 12.76
C ALA A 314 15.52 -30.13 13.86
N GLU A 315 15.39 -29.69 15.11
CA GLU A 315 16.00 -30.35 16.28
C GLU A 315 15.49 -31.80 16.43
N GLN A 316 14.17 -32.01 16.32
CA GLN A 316 13.57 -33.36 16.40
C GLN A 316 14.03 -34.28 15.27
N GLN A 317 14.29 -33.73 14.08
CA GLN A 317 14.74 -34.46 12.91
C GLN A 317 16.28 -34.51 12.77
N ASN A 318 17.02 -33.91 13.71
CA ASN A 318 18.48 -33.77 13.66
C ASN A 318 19.00 -33.09 12.39
N ILE A 319 18.28 -32.05 11.92
CA ILE A 319 18.61 -31.27 10.71
C ILE A 319 19.34 -29.99 11.13
N ALA A 320 20.51 -29.73 10.51
CA ALA A 320 21.26 -28.51 10.73
C ALA A 320 20.59 -27.31 10.06
N LEU A 321 20.47 -26.19 10.78
CA LEU A 321 19.90 -24.94 10.29
C LEU A 321 20.96 -23.86 10.15
N PRO A 322 20.77 -22.85 9.29
CA PRO A 322 21.66 -21.70 9.18
C PRO A 322 21.83 -20.95 10.49
N LYS A 323 23.03 -20.42 10.74
CA LYS A 323 23.34 -19.65 11.97
C LYS A 323 22.51 -18.38 12.12
N GLN A 324 22.23 -17.68 11.01
CA GLN A 324 21.46 -16.43 10.96
C GLN A 324 20.00 -16.70 10.60
N LEU A 325 19.27 -17.29 11.56
CA LEU A 325 17.87 -17.66 11.39
C LEU A 325 16.99 -16.84 12.35
N ASP A 326 16.68 -15.60 12.01
CA ASP A 326 15.85 -14.69 12.80
C ASP A 326 14.85 -13.91 11.94
N SER A 327 13.90 -13.23 12.58
CA SER A 327 12.82 -12.52 11.89
C SER A 327 13.30 -11.34 11.04
N TYR A 328 14.43 -10.71 11.38
CA TYR A 328 15.01 -9.66 10.54
C TYR A 328 15.57 -10.24 9.23
N HIS A 329 16.34 -11.33 9.29
CA HIS A 329 16.87 -11.98 8.10
C HIS A 329 15.77 -12.61 7.24
N HIS A 330 14.68 -13.08 7.85
CA HIS A 330 13.51 -13.55 7.12
C HIS A 330 12.83 -12.40 6.33
N LEU A 331 12.62 -11.24 6.96
CA LEU A 331 12.11 -10.05 6.27
C LEU A 331 13.08 -9.55 5.19
N LEU A 332 14.40 -9.56 5.46
CA LEU A 332 15.41 -9.17 4.49
C LEU A 332 15.41 -10.09 3.26
N SER A 333 15.27 -11.40 3.47
CA SER A 333 15.13 -12.39 2.40
C SER A 333 13.91 -12.10 1.53
N PHE A 334 12.78 -11.76 2.13
CA PHE A 334 11.58 -11.31 1.40
C PHE A 334 11.86 -10.07 0.54
N GLY A 335 12.51 -9.04 1.11
CA GLY A 335 12.87 -7.83 0.37
C GLY A 335 13.79 -8.12 -0.82
N ARG A 336 14.76 -9.02 -0.66
CA ARG A 336 15.63 -9.48 -1.75
C ARG A 336 14.85 -10.21 -2.84
N THR A 337 13.90 -11.06 -2.46
CA THR A 337 13.04 -11.75 -3.44
C THR A 337 12.16 -10.79 -4.22
N MET A 338 11.69 -9.68 -3.61
CA MET A 338 10.98 -8.63 -4.36
C MET A 338 11.88 -7.98 -5.41
N LEU A 339 13.17 -7.73 -5.10
CA LEU A 339 14.13 -7.26 -6.09
C LEU A 339 14.35 -8.30 -7.19
N ASP A 340 14.52 -9.56 -6.82
CA ASP A 340 14.73 -10.64 -7.78
C ASP A 340 13.52 -10.82 -8.73
N LYS A 341 12.30 -10.60 -8.23
CA LYS A 341 11.10 -10.54 -9.09
C LYS A 341 11.19 -9.42 -10.12
N LEU A 342 11.60 -8.23 -9.69
CA LEU A 342 11.76 -7.07 -10.58
C LEU A 342 12.85 -7.30 -11.62
N ALA A 343 13.99 -7.89 -11.23
CA ALA A 343 15.07 -8.25 -12.13
C ALA A 343 14.64 -9.34 -13.14
N ALA A 344 13.88 -10.34 -12.68
CA ALA A 344 13.30 -11.37 -13.56
C ALA A 344 12.36 -10.75 -14.62
N TRP A 345 11.59 -9.72 -14.26
CA TRP A 345 10.71 -9.02 -15.19
C TRP A 345 11.46 -8.22 -16.25
N GLN A 346 12.63 -7.69 -15.92
CA GLN A 346 13.49 -6.99 -16.87
C GLN A 346 14.26 -7.94 -17.80
N GLY A 347 14.28 -9.23 -17.48
CA GLY A 347 15.03 -10.22 -18.22
C GLY A 347 16.48 -10.36 -17.81
N ASP A 348 16.83 -9.80 -16.63
CA ASP A 348 18.20 -9.87 -16.08
C ASP A 348 18.61 -11.31 -15.69
N PHE A 349 17.64 -12.23 -15.55
CA PHE A 349 17.90 -13.65 -15.33
C PHE A 349 17.88 -14.42 -16.65
N ASN A 350 19.00 -15.00 -16.97
CA ASN A 350 19.20 -15.92 -18.08
C ASN A 350 19.37 -17.36 -17.55
N VAL A 351 19.61 -18.29 -18.45
CA VAL A 351 19.78 -19.72 -18.13
C VAL A 351 20.96 -19.95 -17.19
N ASP A 352 21.99 -19.09 -17.22
CA ASP A 352 23.21 -19.25 -16.42
C ASP A 352 22.97 -18.98 -14.92
N ASN A 353 21.88 -18.28 -14.61
CA ASN A 353 21.46 -17.99 -13.22
C ASN A 353 20.54 -19.06 -12.63
N LEU A 354 20.19 -20.12 -13.39
CA LEU A 354 19.21 -21.10 -13.00
C LEU A 354 19.77 -22.52 -13.07
N THR A 355 19.60 -23.29 -12.00
CA THR A 355 19.70 -24.74 -12.02
C THR A 355 18.28 -25.33 -11.95
N ILE A 356 17.90 -26.11 -12.97
CA ILE A 356 16.57 -26.69 -13.06
C ILE A 356 16.63 -28.15 -12.67
N HIS A 357 16.05 -28.49 -11.54
CA HIS A 357 15.87 -29.85 -11.09
C HIS A 357 14.54 -30.40 -11.65
N GLY A 358 14.57 -31.55 -12.31
CA GLY A 358 13.41 -32.12 -13.01
C GLY A 358 13.18 -31.51 -14.40
N GLN A 359 14.21 -30.98 -15.05
CA GLN A 359 14.14 -30.41 -16.38
C GLN A 359 13.51 -31.36 -17.41
N HIS A 360 13.79 -32.66 -17.32
CA HIS A 360 13.23 -33.66 -18.23
C HIS A 360 11.70 -33.73 -18.17
N HIS A 361 11.09 -33.58 -17.00
CA HIS A 361 9.62 -33.51 -16.86
C HIS A 361 9.07 -32.28 -17.56
N PHE A 362 9.73 -31.14 -17.39
CA PHE A 362 9.34 -29.89 -18.03
C PHE A 362 9.38 -30.02 -19.57
N GLU A 363 10.50 -30.55 -20.09
CA GLU A 363 10.71 -30.72 -21.54
C GLU A 363 9.72 -31.70 -22.16
N GLU A 364 9.44 -32.81 -21.46
CA GLU A 364 8.49 -33.82 -21.91
C GLU A 364 7.07 -33.25 -22.05
N MET A 365 6.59 -32.53 -21.03
CA MET A 365 5.25 -31.91 -21.06
C MET A 365 5.16 -30.81 -22.13
N ALA A 366 6.21 -30.01 -22.28
CA ALA A 366 6.27 -28.97 -23.29
C ALA A 366 6.25 -29.55 -24.72
N GLN A 367 7.01 -30.61 -24.99
CA GLN A 367 7.05 -31.29 -26.29
C GLN A 367 5.70 -31.96 -26.63
N LYS A 368 5.05 -32.58 -25.67
CA LYS A 368 3.73 -33.18 -25.83
C LYS A 368 2.61 -32.16 -25.97
N LYS A 369 2.88 -30.86 -25.79
CA LYS A 369 1.88 -29.78 -25.71
C LYS A 369 0.75 -30.13 -24.75
N GLN A 370 1.09 -30.76 -23.64
CA GLN A 370 0.15 -31.22 -22.63
C GLN A 370 -0.14 -30.13 -21.64
N GLY A 371 -1.42 -29.87 -21.36
CA GLY A 371 -1.85 -28.98 -20.31
C GLY A 371 -1.52 -29.57 -18.93
N VAL A 372 -1.05 -28.75 -18.01
CA VAL A 372 -0.51 -29.15 -16.71
C VAL A 372 -1.03 -28.23 -15.62
N VAL A 373 -1.35 -28.77 -14.47
CA VAL A 373 -1.58 -28.00 -13.24
C VAL A 373 -0.29 -27.93 -12.44
N ILE A 374 0.12 -26.74 -12.07
CA ILE A 374 1.28 -26.50 -11.20
C ILE A 374 0.79 -26.01 -9.84
N LEU A 375 1.06 -26.76 -8.80
CA LEU A 375 0.85 -26.33 -7.42
C LEU A 375 2.12 -25.64 -6.92
N GLY A 376 2.04 -24.32 -6.76
CA GLY A 376 3.09 -23.49 -6.19
C GLY A 376 2.86 -23.18 -4.72
N SER A 377 3.75 -22.37 -4.16
CA SER A 377 3.69 -21.89 -2.77
C SER A 377 4.26 -20.49 -2.64
N HIS A 378 4.18 -19.90 -1.43
CA HIS A 378 4.90 -18.68 -1.08
C HIS A 378 6.35 -18.94 -0.62
N LEU A 379 6.87 -20.13 -0.92
CA LEU A 379 8.27 -20.47 -0.71
C LEU A 379 9.09 -20.06 -1.93
N GLY A 380 10.06 -19.16 -1.73
CA GLY A 380 10.92 -18.65 -2.79
C GLY A 380 10.23 -17.72 -3.78
N ASN A 381 10.61 -17.83 -5.05
CA ASN A 381 10.14 -16.95 -6.11
C ASN A 381 9.46 -17.74 -7.24
N ILE A 382 8.13 -17.81 -7.21
CA ILE A 382 7.34 -18.50 -8.23
C ILE A 382 7.43 -17.83 -9.62
N GLU A 383 7.82 -16.54 -9.69
CA GLU A 383 8.02 -15.84 -10.97
C GLU A 383 9.17 -16.42 -11.81
N LEU A 384 10.00 -17.27 -11.23
CA LEU A 384 11.04 -18.00 -11.97
C LEU A 384 10.45 -19.01 -12.97
N CYS A 385 9.17 -19.40 -12.83
CA CYS A 385 8.48 -20.20 -13.84
C CYS A 385 8.43 -19.50 -15.21
N ARG A 386 8.52 -18.16 -15.24
CA ARG A 386 8.67 -17.37 -16.48
C ARG A 386 9.97 -17.65 -17.22
N ALA A 387 11.07 -17.80 -16.48
CA ALA A 387 12.35 -18.12 -17.10
C ALA A 387 12.30 -19.50 -17.76
N LEU A 388 11.49 -20.42 -17.19
CA LEU A 388 11.21 -21.72 -17.79
C LEU A 388 10.38 -21.58 -19.08
N GLY A 389 9.32 -20.76 -19.08
CA GLY A 389 8.47 -20.51 -20.26
C GLY A 389 9.24 -19.88 -21.41
N ARG A 390 10.19 -18.95 -21.14
CA ARG A 390 11.02 -18.33 -22.19
C ARG A 390 11.92 -19.31 -22.94
N ARG A 391 12.36 -20.37 -22.28
CA ARG A 391 13.20 -21.40 -22.92
C ARG A 391 12.40 -22.23 -23.94
N HIS A 392 11.06 -22.29 -23.75
CA HIS A 392 10.14 -23.01 -24.59
C HIS A 392 8.97 -22.06 -24.94
N SER A 393 9.19 -21.19 -25.92
CA SER A 393 8.32 -20.06 -26.32
C SER A 393 6.87 -20.42 -26.68
N HIS A 394 6.52 -21.72 -26.71
CA HIS A 394 5.17 -22.21 -27.02
C HIS A 394 4.35 -22.56 -25.76
N VAL A 395 4.92 -22.52 -24.56
CA VAL A 395 4.21 -22.86 -23.32
C VAL A 395 3.62 -21.58 -22.70
N LYS A 396 2.30 -21.44 -22.78
CA LYS A 396 1.58 -20.35 -22.10
C LYS A 396 1.26 -20.73 -20.67
N ILE A 397 1.60 -19.84 -19.74
CA ILE A 397 1.41 -20.06 -18.31
C ILE A 397 0.35 -19.09 -17.78
N ASN A 398 -0.68 -19.65 -17.12
CA ASN A 398 -1.77 -18.91 -16.51
C ASN A 398 -1.67 -19.01 -14.99
N ALA A 399 -1.33 -17.93 -14.30
CA ALA A 399 -1.24 -17.90 -12.85
C ALA A 399 -2.51 -17.31 -12.22
N LEU A 400 -3.12 -18.06 -11.29
CA LEU A 400 -4.29 -17.60 -10.55
C LEU A 400 -3.87 -16.67 -9.43
N VAL A 401 -4.46 -15.47 -9.38
CA VAL A 401 -4.22 -14.46 -8.35
C VAL A 401 -5.54 -13.99 -7.72
N PHE A 402 -5.55 -13.90 -6.40
CA PHE A 402 -6.71 -13.48 -5.60
C PHE A 402 -6.65 -12.00 -5.18
N THR A 403 -6.25 -11.10 -6.08
CA THR A 403 -6.12 -9.69 -5.76
C THR A 403 -6.95 -8.82 -6.70
N GLN A 404 -7.62 -7.78 -6.15
CA GLN A 404 -8.35 -6.78 -6.94
C GLN A 404 -7.42 -5.89 -7.78
N HIS A 405 -6.10 -6.01 -7.62
CA HIS A 405 -5.10 -5.22 -8.33
C HIS A 405 -4.41 -5.99 -9.47
N ALA A 406 -4.87 -7.20 -9.80
CA ALA A 406 -4.28 -8.01 -10.86
C ALA A 406 -4.28 -7.30 -12.22
N GLU A 407 -5.31 -6.52 -12.55
CA GLU A 407 -5.36 -5.74 -13.80
C GLU A 407 -4.31 -4.64 -13.86
N GLN A 408 -4.15 -3.88 -12.76
CA GLN A 408 -3.12 -2.83 -12.67
C GLN A 408 -1.71 -3.44 -12.72
N PHE A 409 -1.53 -4.57 -12.04
CA PHE A 409 -0.29 -5.31 -12.07
C PHE A 409 0.01 -5.85 -13.48
N ASN A 410 -0.98 -6.43 -14.17
CA ASN A 410 -0.86 -6.87 -15.56
C ASN A 410 -0.49 -5.73 -16.51
N ALA A 411 -1.09 -4.54 -16.33
CA ALA A 411 -0.77 -3.37 -17.13
C ALA A 411 0.69 -2.92 -16.94
N VAL A 412 1.18 -2.89 -15.69
CA VAL A 412 2.59 -2.59 -15.40
C VAL A 412 3.51 -3.65 -15.99
N MET A 413 3.11 -4.92 -15.90
CA MET A 413 3.87 -6.04 -16.43
C MET A 413 4.01 -5.98 -17.96
N LYS A 414 2.91 -5.72 -18.67
CA LYS A 414 2.92 -5.53 -20.13
C LYS A 414 3.76 -4.33 -20.54
N ALA A 415 3.75 -3.25 -19.76
CA ALA A 415 4.56 -2.06 -20.04
C ALA A 415 6.07 -2.31 -19.84
N VAL A 416 6.45 -3.19 -18.90
CA VAL A 416 7.86 -3.55 -18.63
C VAL A 416 8.36 -4.64 -19.59
N ASN A 417 7.49 -5.59 -19.96
CA ASN A 417 7.81 -6.68 -20.87
C ASN A 417 6.60 -7.06 -21.73
N PRO A 418 6.44 -6.44 -22.94
CA PRO A 418 5.33 -6.71 -23.84
C PRO A 418 5.19 -8.17 -24.31
N ASN A 419 6.30 -8.92 -24.29
CA ASN A 419 6.37 -10.31 -24.77
C ASN A 419 6.23 -11.33 -23.63
N SER A 420 5.70 -10.94 -22.47
CA SER A 420 5.53 -11.89 -21.37
C SER A 420 4.39 -12.88 -21.67
N GLU A 421 4.70 -14.16 -21.70
CA GLU A 421 3.75 -15.27 -21.94
C GLU A 421 2.98 -15.67 -20.67
N LEU A 422 3.16 -14.97 -19.55
CA LEU A 422 2.43 -15.19 -18.32
C LEU A 422 1.13 -14.38 -18.31
N ASN A 423 0.01 -15.07 -18.25
CA ASN A 423 -1.30 -14.47 -18.04
C ASN A 423 -1.66 -14.56 -16.55
N LEU A 424 -1.94 -13.43 -15.91
CA LEU A 424 -2.53 -13.43 -14.57
C LEU A 424 -4.06 -13.48 -14.71
N ILE A 425 -4.65 -14.54 -14.19
CA ILE A 425 -6.11 -14.68 -14.15
C ILE A 425 -6.57 -14.26 -12.76
N GLN A 426 -7.30 -13.16 -12.72
CA GLN A 426 -7.91 -12.69 -11.46
C GLN A 426 -9.09 -13.58 -11.10
N VAL A 427 -9.08 -14.09 -9.88
CA VAL A 427 -10.16 -14.91 -9.35
C VAL A 427 -10.68 -14.24 -8.08
N SER A 428 -11.91 -13.75 -8.12
CA SER A 428 -12.61 -13.21 -6.93
C SER A 428 -13.18 -14.32 -6.05
N SER A 429 -13.58 -15.44 -6.67
CA SER A 429 -14.01 -16.67 -6.02
C SER A 429 -13.76 -17.86 -6.96
N MET A 430 -13.41 -19.03 -6.42
CA MET A 430 -13.35 -20.27 -7.21
C MET A 430 -14.76 -20.79 -7.45
N GLY A 431 -15.37 -20.37 -8.56
CA GLY A 431 -16.68 -20.83 -9.02
C GLY A 431 -16.61 -21.77 -10.24
N PRO A 432 -17.77 -22.29 -10.69
CA PRO A 432 -17.85 -23.13 -11.89
C PRO A 432 -17.27 -22.47 -13.15
N ASP A 433 -17.50 -21.16 -13.32
CA ASP A 433 -17.03 -20.42 -14.49
C ASP A 433 -15.49 -20.38 -14.57
N THR A 434 -14.83 -20.22 -13.42
CA THR A 434 -13.37 -20.29 -13.32
C THR A 434 -12.86 -21.70 -13.71
N ALA A 435 -13.53 -22.75 -13.23
CA ALA A 435 -13.13 -24.11 -13.55
C ALA A 435 -13.28 -24.42 -15.05
N ILE A 436 -14.36 -23.95 -15.69
CA ILE A 436 -14.59 -24.09 -17.15
C ILE A 436 -13.50 -23.36 -17.95
N LEU A 437 -13.21 -22.11 -17.58
CA LEU A 437 -12.15 -21.33 -18.24
C LEU A 437 -10.80 -22.05 -18.16
N LEU A 438 -10.45 -22.55 -16.98
CA LEU A 438 -9.16 -23.21 -16.76
C LEU A 438 -9.10 -24.57 -17.45
N GLN A 439 -10.23 -25.30 -17.52
CA GLN A 439 -10.33 -26.54 -18.27
C GLN A 439 -10.04 -26.31 -19.76
N GLN A 440 -10.61 -25.25 -20.36
CA GLN A 440 -10.33 -24.88 -21.74
C GLN A 440 -8.84 -24.56 -21.97
N LYS A 441 -8.18 -23.89 -20.98
CA LYS A 441 -6.74 -23.62 -21.04
C LYS A 441 -5.91 -24.90 -21.02
N ILE A 442 -6.24 -25.82 -20.13
CA ILE A 442 -5.59 -27.15 -20.05
C ILE A 442 -5.76 -27.93 -21.37
N GLU A 443 -6.95 -27.94 -21.96
CA GLU A 443 -7.24 -28.59 -23.25
C GLU A 443 -6.47 -27.98 -24.42
N GLN A 444 -6.15 -26.69 -24.34
CA GLN A 444 -5.28 -25.98 -25.30
C GLN A 444 -3.78 -26.26 -25.10
N GLY A 445 -3.41 -27.11 -24.12
CA GLY A 445 -2.02 -27.37 -23.79
C GLY A 445 -1.36 -26.30 -22.95
N GLU A 446 -2.13 -25.34 -22.38
CA GLU A 446 -1.61 -24.27 -21.53
C GLU A 446 -1.45 -24.76 -20.08
N TRP A 447 -0.55 -24.16 -19.33
CA TRP A 447 -0.27 -24.53 -17.96
C TRP A 447 -0.97 -23.58 -16.98
N VAL A 448 -1.48 -24.14 -15.89
CA VAL A 448 -2.24 -23.41 -14.87
C VAL A 448 -1.48 -23.48 -13.54
N VAL A 449 -1.09 -22.34 -13.00
CA VAL A 449 -0.37 -22.22 -11.72
C VAL A 449 -1.33 -21.78 -10.62
N ILE A 450 -1.37 -22.55 -9.53
CA ILE A 450 -2.23 -22.30 -8.37
C ILE A 450 -1.38 -22.39 -7.10
N VAL A 451 -1.51 -21.43 -6.19
CA VAL A 451 -0.78 -21.45 -4.93
C VAL A 451 -1.56 -22.23 -3.87
N GLY A 452 -0.91 -23.22 -3.23
CA GLY A 452 -1.52 -24.19 -2.32
C GLY A 452 -1.33 -23.94 -0.82
N ASP A 453 -0.65 -22.87 -0.41
CA ASP A 453 -0.26 -22.60 0.98
C ASP A 453 -0.84 -21.30 1.59
N ARG A 454 -1.96 -20.78 1.06
CA ARG A 454 -2.72 -19.68 1.67
C ARG A 454 -4.20 -19.95 1.71
N THR A 455 -4.78 -19.80 2.89
CA THR A 455 -6.23 -19.98 3.10
C THR A 455 -7.02 -18.84 2.45
N SER A 456 -8.19 -19.17 1.89
CA SER A 456 -9.10 -18.21 1.26
C SER A 456 -9.68 -17.22 2.29
N THR A 457 -10.05 -16.03 1.79
CA THR A 457 -10.71 -14.97 2.56
C THR A 457 -12.21 -15.20 2.78
N SER A 458 -12.79 -16.21 2.13
CA SER A 458 -14.22 -16.48 2.24
C SER A 458 -14.60 -16.87 3.68
N LYS A 459 -15.79 -16.43 4.13
CA LYS A 459 -16.32 -16.72 5.47
C LYS A 459 -16.46 -18.21 5.78
N GLU A 460 -16.47 -19.06 4.77
CA GLU A 460 -16.42 -20.51 4.88
C GLU A 460 -14.94 -20.91 4.83
N ASN A 461 -14.32 -21.09 5.99
CA ASN A 461 -12.95 -21.62 6.13
C ASN A 461 -12.91 -23.08 5.66
N ARG A 462 -12.92 -23.31 4.35
CA ARG A 462 -12.74 -24.64 3.75
C ARG A 462 -11.26 -24.98 3.77
N VAL A 463 -10.83 -25.60 4.85
CA VAL A 463 -9.44 -26.02 5.07
C VAL A 463 -9.34 -27.51 5.30
N VAL A 464 -8.14 -28.03 5.04
CA VAL A 464 -7.71 -29.37 5.41
C VAL A 464 -6.54 -29.24 6.37
N TRP A 465 -6.62 -29.95 7.48
CA TRP A 465 -5.53 -29.99 8.43
C TRP A 465 -4.49 -31.03 8.00
N ALA A 466 -3.25 -30.58 7.83
CA ALA A 466 -2.11 -31.43 7.53
C ALA A 466 -0.93 -31.08 8.44
N ASN A 467 -0.09 -32.06 8.75
CA ASN A 467 1.11 -31.82 9.53
C ASN A 467 2.14 -31.05 8.72
N PHE A 468 2.60 -29.93 9.26
CA PHE A 468 3.63 -29.07 8.68
C PHE A 468 4.54 -28.57 9.78
N LEU A 469 5.84 -28.83 9.68
CA LEU A 469 6.85 -28.54 10.70
C LEU A 469 6.45 -29.08 12.11
N GLY A 470 5.97 -30.33 12.11
CA GLY A 470 5.62 -31.06 13.33
C GLY A 470 4.33 -30.61 14.00
N LYS A 471 3.52 -29.76 13.38
CA LYS A 471 2.24 -29.29 13.93
C LYS A 471 1.13 -29.34 12.89
N PRO A 472 -0.12 -29.62 13.28
CA PRO A 472 -1.27 -29.48 12.41
C PRO A 472 -1.39 -28.02 11.93
N ALA A 473 -1.52 -27.83 10.61
CA ALA A 473 -1.68 -26.53 9.97
C ALA A 473 -2.84 -26.57 8.96
N PRO A 474 -3.65 -25.50 8.84
CA PRO A 474 -4.79 -25.44 7.94
C PRO A 474 -4.37 -25.05 6.52
N PHE A 475 -4.41 -26.00 5.60
CA PHE A 475 -4.20 -25.77 4.18
C PHE A 475 -5.52 -25.50 3.45
N PRO A 476 -5.55 -24.66 2.39
CA PRO A 476 -6.77 -24.42 1.63
C PRO A 476 -7.20 -25.64 0.83
N GLN A 477 -8.50 -25.95 0.81
CA GLN A 477 -9.03 -27.04 -0.03
C GLN A 477 -9.07 -26.66 -1.52
N GLY A 478 -9.31 -25.37 -1.82
CA GLY A 478 -9.61 -24.87 -3.16
C GLY A 478 -8.63 -25.30 -4.25
N PRO A 479 -7.31 -25.10 -4.08
CA PRO A 479 -6.31 -25.49 -5.07
C PRO A 479 -6.36 -26.98 -5.44
N PHE A 480 -6.49 -27.85 -4.46
CA PHE A 480 -6.51 -29.32 -4.67
C PHE A 480 -7.83 -29.81 -5.27
N MET A 481 -8.95 -29.19 -4.87
CA MET A 481 -10.25 -29.43 -5.47
C MET A 481 -10.27 -29.02 -6.94
N LEU A 482 -9.70 -27.84 -7.25
CA LEU A 482 -9.60 -27.35 -8.62
C LEU A 482 -8.70 -28.24 -9.47
N ALA A 483 -7.53 -28.65 -8.96
CA ALA A 483 -6.64 -29.58 -9.65
C ALA A 483 -7.35 -30.92 -9.97
N SER A 484 -8.18 -31.43 -9.05
CA SER A 484 -8.99 -32.64 -9.29
C SER A 484 -10.04 -32.46 -10.39
N VAL A 485 -10.66 -31.27 -10.49
CA VAL A 485 -11.66 -30.97 -11.53
C VAL A 485 -11.00 -30.84 -12.89
N LEU A 486 -9.81 -30.29 -12.97
CA LEU A 486 -9.07 -30.06 -14.23
C LEU A 486 -8.53 -31.38 -14.86
N LYS A 487 -8.49 -32.47 -14.13
CA LYS A 487 -8.11 -33.81 -14.63
C LYS A 487 -6.82 -33.86 -15.46
N ALA A 488 -5.86 -33.05 -15.09
CA ALA A 488 -4.56 -32.91 -15.75
C ALA A 488 -3.43 -33.40 -14.84
N PRO A 489 -2.25 -33.73 -15.38
CA PRO A 489 -1.06 -33.97 -14.58
C PRO A 489 -0.74 -32.82 -13.66
N VAL A 490 -0.35 -33.09 -12.44
CA VAL A 490 -0.04 -32.12 -11.41
C VAL A 490 1.44 -32.16 -11.09
N TYR A 491 2.06 -30.99 -11.14
CA TYR A 491 3.46 -30.80 -10.78
C TYR A 491 3.59 -29.80 -9.64
N LEU A 492 4.66 -29.89 -8.87
CA LEU A 492 5.05 -28.89 -7.88
C LEU A 492 6.15 -27.99 -8.45
N LEU A 493 6.12 -26.72 -8.07
CA LEU A 493 7.14 -25.77 -8.47
C LEU A 493 7.64 -24.99 -7.25
N PHE A 494 8.97 -25.06 -7.01
CA PHE A 494 9.66 -24.27 -6.00
C PHE A 494 10.84 -23.55 -6.65
N GLY A 495 10.98 -22.25 -6.43
CA GLY A 495 12.07 -21.44 -6.97
C GLY A 495 12.89 -20.81 -5.85
N LEU A 496 13.96 -21.49 -5.41
CA LEU A 496 14.74 -21.13 -4.25
C LEU A 496 15.99 -20.36 -4.65
N ARG A 497 16.23 -19.21 -4.00
CA ARG A 497 17.48 -18.47 -4.19
C ARG A 497 18.60 -19.18 -3.42
N ASP A 498 19.75 -19.31 -4.08
CA ASP A 498 20.98 -19.70 -3.44
C ASP A 498 21.57 -18.48 -2.71
N ASP A 499 21.45 -18.45 -1.38
CA ASP A 499 21.92 -17.34 -0.55
C ASP A 499 23.45 -17.39 -0.33
N GLU A 500 24.12 -18.48 -0.68
CA GLU A 500 25.58 -18.65 -0.58
C GLU A 500 26.31 -18.21 -1.85
N ALA A 501 25.62 -18.12 -2.98
CA ALA A 501 26.19 -17.71 -4.23
C ALA A 501 26.59 -16.21 -4.25
N ASN A 502 27.76 -15.90 -4.78
CA ASN A 502 28.24 -14.52 -4.94
C ASN A 502 27.42 -13.70 -5.95
N THR A 503 26.82 -14.38 -6.92
CA THR A 503 25.90 -13.82 -7.91
C THR A 503 24.52 -14.44 -7.70
N PRO A 504 23.43 -13.75 -8.07
CA PRO A 504 22.09 -14.33 -7.96
C PRO A 504 22.00 -15.64 -8.72
N HIS A 505 21.80 -16.72 -8.00
CA HIS A 505 21.57 -18.05 -8.55
C HIS A 505 20.33 -18.66 -7.92
N PHE A 506 19.56 -19.42 -8.70
CA PHE A 506 18.30 -20.00 -8.25
C PHE A 506 18.22 -21.46 -8.61
N ASN A 507 17.79 -22.26 -7.65
CA ASN A 507 17.42 -23.65 -7.84
C ASN A 507 15.92 -23.74 -8.07
N VAL A 508 15.51 -24.17 -9.25
CA VAL A 508 14.12 -24.34 -9.62
C VAL A 508 13.80 -25.84 -9.62
N TYR A 509 12.91 -26.25 -8.75
CA TYR A 509 12.47 -27.63 -8.63
C TYR A 509 11.12 -27.79 -9.33
N PHE A 510 11.08 -28.59 -10.38
CA PHE A 510 9.88 -28.98 -11.10
C PHE A 510 9.64 -30.47 -10.89
N GLU A 511 8.70 -30.82 -10.02
CA GLU A 511 8.52 -32.18 -9.51
C GLU A 511 7.18 -32.74 -9.94
N HIS A 512 7.19 -33.95 -10.50
CA HIS A 512 5.95 -34.71 -10.72
C HIS A 512 5.28 -34.99 -9.38
N PHE A 513 4.00 -34.64 -9.24
CA PHE A 513 3.25 -34.83 -8.01
C PHE A 513 2.19 -35.93 -8.18
N SER A 514 1.45 -35.92 -9.28
CA SER A 514 0.42 -36.92 -9.58
C SER A 514 0.03 -36.85 -11.06
N ASP A 515 -0.24 -37.98 -11.68
CA ASP A 515 -0.80 -38.00 -13.04
C ASP A 515 -2.20 -37.38 -13.09
N GLN A 516 -2.97 -37.52 -12.02
CA GLN A 516 -4.25 -36.86 -11.83
C GLN A 516 -4.67 -36.95 -10.36
N ILE A 517 -5.07 -35.84 -9.76
CA ILE A 517 -5.69 -35.88 -8.43
C ILE A 517 -7.12 -36.38 -8.57
N THR A 518 -7.42 -37.51 -7.91
CA THR A 518 -8.74 -38.12 -7.90
C THR A 518 -9.35 -38.04 -6.51
N LEU A 519 -10.55 -37.45 -6.41
CA LEU A 519 -11.29 -37.28 -5.16
C LEU A 519 -12.65 -38.01 -5.24
N PRO A 520 -12.72 -39.34 -4.96
CA PRO A 520 -13.93 -40.13 -5.04
C PRO A 520 -15.02 -39.59 -4.10
N ARG A 521 -16.28 -39.57 -4.55
CA ARG A 521 -17.40 -38.99 -3.76
C ARG A 521 -17.55 -39.58 -2.36
N LYS A 522 -17.35 -40.88 -2.21
CA LYS A 522 -17.51 -41.59 -0.93
C LYS A 522 -16.36 -41.34 0.05
N GLU A 523 -15.15 -41.10 -0.45
CA GLU A 523 -13.91 -40.97 0.33
C GLU A 523 -13.24 -39.61 0.11
N ARG A 524 -14.03 -38.63 -0.37
CA ARG A 524 -13.49 -37.32 -0.80
C ARG A 524 -12.62 -36.64 0.28
N GLN A 525 -13.09 -36.65 1.52
CA GLN A 525 -12.39 -35.97 2.61
C GLN A 525 -11.04 -36.68 2.89
N GLN A 526 -11.04 -37.99 2.99
CA GLN A 526 -9.82 -38.77 3.25
C GLN A 526 -8.82 -38.65 2.10
N ALA A 527 -9.29 -38.74 0.84
CA ALA A 527 -8.43 -38.55 -0.33
C ALA A 527 -7.82 -37.15 -0.37
N LEU A 528 -8.60 -36.12 -0.02
CA LEU A 528 -8.15 -34.75 0.04
C LEU A 528 -7.11 -34.55 1.15
N GLU A 529 -7.33 -35.11 2.33
CA GLU A 529 -6.37 -35.06 3.45
C GLU A 529 -5.04 -35.72 3.07
N HIS A 530 -5.09 -36.83 2.37
CA HIS A 530 -3.91 -37.52 1.89
C HIS A 530 -3.10 -36.68 0.89
N VAL A 531 -3.75 -36.12 -0.11
CA VAL A 531 -3.11 -35.26 -1.13
C VAL A 531 -2.51 -34.01 -0.49
N VAL A 532 -3.24 -33.37 0.41
CA VAL A 532 -2.75 -32.15 1.10
C VAL A 532 -1.58 -32.48 2.01
N GLN A 533 -1.59 -33.63 2.68
CA GLN A 533 -0.47 -34.09 3.51
C GLN A 533 0.79 -34.36 2.66
N GLN A 534 0.65 -34.96 1.48
CA GLN A 534 1.78 -35.12 0.55
C GLN A 534 2.35 -33.79 0.09
N TYR A 535 1.50 -32.82 -0.27
CA TYR A 535 1.92 -31.47 -0.61
C TYR A 535 2.64 -30.78 0.55
N ALA A 536 2.09 -30.86 1.76
CA ALA A 536 2.69 -30.29 2.96
C ALA A 536 4.09 -30.87 3.24
N GLN A 537 4.28 -32.15 3.05
CA GLN A 537 5.58 -32.82 3.20
C GLN A 537 6.62 -32.31 2.17
N ARG A 538 6.19 -32.09 0.91
CA ARG A 538 7.11 -31.52 -0.10
C ARG A 538 7.44 -30.07 0.19
N LEU A 539 6.45 -29.27 0.59
CA LEU A 539 6.66 -27.89 1.04
C LEU A 539 7.62 -27.83 2.24
N GLU A 540 7.45 -28.73 3.21
CA GLU A 540 8.31 -28.86 4.40
C GLU A 540 9.76 -29.16 4.01
N HIS A 541 9.95 -30.14 3.12
CA HIS A 541 11.27 -30.52 2.62
C HIS A 541 12.04 -29.32 2.04
N HIS A 542 11.41 -28.54 1.14
CA HIS A 542 12.05 -27.39 0.54
C HIS A 542 12.15 -26.18 1.48
N THR A 543 11.23 -26.07 2.46
CA THR A 543 11.33 -25.06 3.52
C THR A 543 12.56 -25.28 4.40
N LEU A 544 12.92 -26.52 4.68
CA LEU A 544 14.13 -26.85 5.44
C LEU A 544 15.41 -26.56 4.64
N GLN A 545 15.38 -26.65 3.32
CA GLN A 545 16.51 -26.26 2.45
C GLN A 545 16.70 -24.74 2.40
N ALA A 546 15.60 -23.96 2.41
CA ALA A 546 15.63 -22.50 2.31
C ALA A 546 14.75 -21.86 3.40
N PRO A 547 15.13 -21.97 4.68
CA PRO A 547 14.26 -21.64 5.81
C PRO A 547 13.86 -20.17 5.91
N LEU A 548 14.62 -19.25 5.31
CA LEU A 548 14.29 -17.83 5.27
C LEU A 548 13.46 -17.41 4.05
N GLN A 549 13.00 -18.37 3.22
CA GLN A 549 12.34 -18.06 1.95
C GLN A 549 10.86 -18.43 1.91
N TRP A 550 10.23 -18.84 3.02
CA TRP A 550 8.78 -19.06 3.09
C TRP A 550 8.06 -17.81 3.58
N TYR A 551 7.49 -17.03 2.65
CA TYR A 551 7.00 -15.67 2.88
C TYR A 551 5.54 -15.58 3.32
N ASN A 552 5.16 -16.39 4.33
CA ASN A 552 3.88 -16.31 5.00
C ASN A 552 4.01 -15.51 6.30
N PHE A 553 3.83 -14.18 6.23
CA PHE A 553 3.93 -13.27 7.38
C PHE A 553 2.59 -13.12 8.13
N PHE A 554 1.92 -14.23 8.37
CA PHE A 554 0.76 -14.37 9.26
C PHE A 554 0.88 -15.70 10.02
N ASN A 555 0.13 -15.84 11.13
CA ASN A 555 0.18 -17.10 11.88
C ASN A 555 -0.54 -18.21 11.10
N PHE A 556 0.24 -19.03 10.44
CA PHE A 556 -0.27 -20.10 9.54
C PHE A 556 -0.97 -21.22 10.29
N TRP A 557 -0.64 -21.44 11.56
CA TRP A 557 -1.19 -22.54 12.37
C TRP A 557 -2.51 -22.22 13.06
N THR A 558 -3.03 -20.98 12.91
CA THR A 558 -4.30 -20.54 13.50
C THR A 558 -5.25 -20.02 12.44
N LEU A 559 -6.54 -20.36 12.59
CA LEU A 559 -7.61 -19.76 11.79
C LEU A 559 -8.04 -18.42 12.42
N SER A 560 -8.24 -17.39 11.61
CA SER A 560 -8.58 -16.02 12.06
C SER A 560 -9.90 -15.92 12.85
N ASN A 561 -10.70 -16.99 12.94
CA ASN A 561 -12.05 -16.97 13.53
C ASN A 561 -12.24 -17.93 14.71
N GLN A 562 -11.19 -18.54 15.29
CA GLN A 562 -11.36 -19.23 16.55
C GLN A 562 -11.25 -18.20 17.70
N PRO A 563 -12.25 -18.11 18.61
CA PRO A 563 -12.07 -17.39 19.86
C PRO A 563 -10.88 -18.02 20.59
N HIS A 564 -10.01 -17.17 21.12
CA HIS A 564 -8.93 -17.62 21.99
C HIS A 564 -9.53 -18.44 23.11
N ASP A 565 -9.45 -19.76 23.04
CA ASP A 565 -9.55 -20.58 24.24
C ASP A 565 -8.39 -20.15 25.14
N LYS A 566 -8.77 -19.47 26.20
CA LYS A 566 -7.92 -19.23 27.36
C LYS A 566 -7.58 -20.60 27.93
N GLN A 567 -6.46 -21.17 27.48
CA GLN A 567 -5.86 -22.29 28.18
C GLN A 567 -4.80 -21.72 29.12
N GLN A 568 -5.04 -22.02 30.37
CA GLN A 568 -4.32 -21.77 31.60
C GLN A 568 -2.82 -22.03 31.52
#